data_552b67fec51c3a952f26c05da773a8f8
#
_entry.id   552b67fec51c3a952f26c05da773a8f8
#
_cell.length_a   1.000
_cell.length_b   1.000
_cell.length_c   1.000
_cell.angle_alpha   90.00
_cell.angle_beta   90.00
_cell.angle_gamma   90.00
#
_symmetry.space_group_name_H-M   'P 1'
#
loop_
_entity.id
_entity.type
_entity.pdbx_description
1 polymer ?
#
loop_
_entity_poly.entity_id
_entity_poly.type
_entity_poly.pdbx_seq_one_letter_code
_entity_poly.pdbx_strand_id
1 'polypeptide(L)'
;MIDPHWYVNPEFFFQNTKLFDDQSRGKYDVYVGEYACNSNVGGGNLRAALSEAAFISGMERNGDLVKMASYAPLLENRNDRAWAVNLIWLDTDQVVGRSSYYVQQMAAENRPTYNVKSNITMSAPLPVDYNEGRIGFGSWNTQVEFKDVRITRQDGTSVQPDLARCTDKRGKWQI
;
A
#
# COMPACT_ATOMS: atom_id res chain seq x y z
N MET A 1 -10.32 26.65 5.68
CA MET A 1 -9.75 25.30 5.48
C MET A 1 -10.91 24.33 5.34
N ILE A 2 -10.82 23.36 4.44
CA ILE A 2 -11.75 22.22 4.35
C ILE A 2 -11.03 20.96 4.79
N ASP A 3 -11.78 20.00 5.33
CA ASP A 3 -11.24 18.79 5.96
C ASP A 3 -11.94 17.53 5.39
N PRO A 4 -11.49 17.04 4.21
CA PRO A 4 -12.01 15.81 3.66
C PRO A 4 -11.38 14.57 4.29
N HIS A 5 -12.20 13.50 4.44
CA HIS A 5 -11.81 12.21 4.97
C HIS A 5 -12.05 11.08 3.98
N TRP A 6 -11.12 10.11 3.88
CA TRP A 6 -11.24 8.96 2.98
C TRP A 6 -10.82 7.64 3.63
N TYR A 7 -11.79 6.77 3.81
CA TYR A 7 -11.61 5.39 4.23
C TYR A 7 -12.11 4.46 3.12
N VAL A 8 -11.23 4.12 2.18
CA VAL A 8 -11.58 3.56 0.89
C VAL A 8 -10.64 2.43 0.44
N ASN A 9 -10.85 1.91 -0.75
CA ASN A 9 -10.06 0.85 -1.34
C ASN A 9 -8.83 1.39 -2.13
N PRO A 10 -7.88 0.53 -2.52
CA PRO A 10 -6.71 0.95 -3.30
C PRO A 10 -7.05 1.61 -4.63
N GLU A 11 -8.12 1.15 -5.29
CA GLU A 11 -8.55 1.66 -6.60
C GLU A 11 -8.89 3.14 -6.53
N PHE A 12 -9.58 3.55 -5.46
CA PHE A 12 -9.89 4.97 -5.25
C PHE A 12 -8.61 5.81 -5.20
N PHE A 13 -7.62 5.43 -4.40
CA PHE A 13 -6.40 6.20 -4.26
C PHE A 13 -5.58 6.25 -5.55
N PHE A 14 -5.47 5.14 -6.28
CA PHE A 14 -4.79 5.12 -7.58
C PHE A 14 -5.48 6.01 -8.63
N GLN A 15 -6.81 6.03 -8.66
CA GLN A 15 -7.59 6.80 -9.63
C GLN A 15 -7.65 8.29 -9.30
N ASN A 16 -7.45 8.66 -8.03
CA ASN A 16 -7.61 10.04 -7.55
C ASN A 16 -6.28 10.76 -7.25
N THR A 17 -5.18 10.33 -7.86
CA THR A 17 -3.87 11.00 -7.74
C THR A 17 -3.88 12.44 -8.25
N LYS A 18 -4.87 12.82 -9.04
CA LYS A 18 -5.09 14.16 -9.62
C LYS A 18 -6.24 14.93 -8.97
N LEU A 19 -6.78 14.44 -7.85
CA LEU A 19 -7.98 15.00 -7.20
C LEU A 19 -7.88 16.50 -6.91
N PHE A 20 -6.70 16.99 -6.66
CA PHE A 20 -6.45 18.38 -6.27
C PHE A 20 -5.93 19.27 -7.42
N ASP A 21 -5.61 18.69 -8.59
CA ASP A 21 -4.93 19.40 -9.67
C ASP A 21 -5.76 20.59 -10.20
N ASP A 22 -7.07 20.40 -10.40
CA ASP A 22 -7.97 21.38 -10.99
C ASP A 22 -8.80 22.17 -9.95
N GLN A 23 -8.50 22.03 -8.67
CA GLN A 23 -9.23 22.76 -7.63
C GLN A 23 -8.81 24.24 -7.58
N SER A 24 -9.78 25.12 -7.30
CA SER A 24 -9.54 26.56 -7.23
C SER A 24 -8.57 26.93 -6.12
N ARG A 25 -7.60 27.77 -6.43
CA ARG A 25 -6.62 28.32 -5.49
C ARG A 25 -7.13 29.61 -4.85
N GLY A 26 -6.68 29.89 -3.63
CA GLY A 26 -6.93 31.16 -2.94
C GLY A 26 -8.28 31.30 -2.26
N LYS A 27 -9.19 30.33 -2.39
CA LYS A 27 -10.49 30.35 -1.70
C LYS A 27 -10.42 29.66 -0.34
N TYR A 28 -9.69 28.61 -0.23
CA TYR A 28 -9.50 27.79 0.97
C TYR A 28 -8.23 26.98 0.86
N ASP A 29 -7.74 26.54 1.99
CA ASP A 29 -6.72 25.50 2.10
C ASP A 29 -7.37 24.15 2.41
N VAL A 30 -6.69 23.07 2.11
CA VAL A 30 -7.11 21.69 2.40
C VAL A 30 -6.25 21.11 3.50
N TYR A 31 -6.89 20.52 4.47
CA TYR A 31 -6.31 19.59 5.44
C TYR A 31 -7.00 18.24 5.25
N VAL A 32 -6.28 17.26 4.74
CA VAL A 32 -6.78 15.87 4.66
C VAL A 32 -6.65 15.28 6.07
N GLY A 33 -7.67 15.48 6.89
CA GLY A 33 -7.60 15.21 8.33
C GLY A 33 -7.57 13.73 8.67
N GLU A 34 -8.19 12.90 7.83
CA GLU A 34 -8.18 11.45 8.00
C GLU A 34 -8.15 10.74 6.65
N TYR A 35 -7.22 9.81 6.47
CA TYR A 35 -7.27 8.89 5.34
C TYR A 35 -6.55 7.58 5.65
N ALA A 36 -7.09 6.50 5.11
CA ALA A 36 -6.46 5.20 5.04
C ALA A 36 -7.06 4.34 3.92
N CYS A 37 -6.22 3.54 3.29
CA CYS A 37 -6.68 2.45 2.45
C CYS A 37 -7.09 1.29 3.35
N ASN A 38 -8.39 1.14 3.61
CA ASN A 38 -8.90 0.19 4.61
C ASN A 38 -9.91 -0.83 4.08
N SER A 39 -10.28 -0.74 2.80
CA SER A 39 -11.24 -1.67 2.19
C SER A 39 -10.56 -2.68 1.29
N ASN A 40 -10.89 -3.96 1.44
CA ASN A 40 -10.35 -5.08 0.67
C ASN A 40 -8.82 -5.30 0.78
N VAL A 41 -8.23 -4.92 1.89
CA VAL A 41 -6.77 -4.98 2.14
C VAL A 41 -6.43 -5.77 3.42
N GLY A 42 -7.39 -6.47 4.00
CA GLY A 42 -7.23 -7.14 5.29
C GLY A 42 -6.88 -6.14 6.39
N GLY A 43 -5.81 -6.40 7.11
CA GLY A 43 -5.29 -5.47 8.09
C GLY A 43 -4.35 -4.39 7.50
N GLY A 44 -4.35 -4.17 6.19
CA GLY A 44 -3.40 -3.33 5.45
C GLY A 44 -2.25 -4.16 4.86
N ASN A 45 -2.00 -3.99 3.58
CA ASN A 45 -0.99 -4.73 2.83
C ASN A 45 -0.16 -3.80 1.95
N LEU A 46 0.80 -4.35 1.22
CA LEU A 46 1.66 -3.54 0.35
C LEU A 46 0.88 -2.80 -0.75
N ARG A 47 -0.20 -3.39 -1.29
CA ARG A 47 -1.04 -2.72 -2.30
C ARG A 47 -1.72 -1.48 -1.72
N ALA A 48 -2.21 -1.55 -0.47
CA ALA A 48 -2.73 -0.39 0.24
C ALA A 48 -1.68 0.71 0.35
N ALA A 49 -0.50 0.36 0.85
CA ALA A 49 0.60 1.30 1.02
C ALA A 49 1.04 1.96 -0.31
N LEU A 50 1.11 1.20 -1.42
CA LEU A 50 1.44 1.74 -2.74
C LEU A 50 0.37 2.69 -3.27
N SER A 51 -0.91 2.40 -3.03
CA SER A 51 -2.01 3.27 -3.42
C SER A 51 -2.00 4.58 -2.64
N GLU A 52 -1.71 4.51 -1.35
CA GLU A 52 -1.54 5.69 -0.49
C GLU A 52 -0.31 6.51 -0.91
N ALA A 53 0.82 5.87 -1.28
CA ALA A 53 1.99 6.56 -1.81
C ALA A 53 1.67 7.37 -3.09
N ALA A 54 0.91 6.79 -4.00
CA ALA A 54 0.46 7.46 -5.21
C ALA A 54 -0.42 8.68 -4.88
N PHE A 55 -1.33 8.55 -3.90
CA PHE A 55 -2.19 9.64 -3.46
C PHE A 55 -1.40 10.76 -2.75
N ILE A 56 -0.42 10.40 -1.90
CA ILE A 56 0.50 11.35 -1.25
C ILE A 56 1.24 12.19 -2.29
N SER A 57 1.75 11.56 -3.37
CA SER A 57 2.40 12.28 -4.47
C SER A 57 1.47 13.33 -5.12
N GLY A 58 0.17 13.02 -5.18
CA GLY A 58 -0.85 13.98 -5.62
C GLY A 58 -1.05 15.14 -4.65
N MET A 59 -1.04 14.88 -3.34
CA MET A 59 -1.12 15.90 -2.30
C MET A 59 0.13 16.81 -2.31
N GLU A 60 1.32 16.22 -2.38
CA GLU A 60 2.59 16.97 -2.41
C GLU A 60 2.69 17.85 -3.66
N ARG A 61 2.27 17.34 -4.84
CA ARG A 61 2.22 18.14 -6.08
C ARG A 61 1.34 19.38 -5.93
N ASN A 62 0.33 19.31 -5.08
CA ASN A 62 -0.63 20.36 -4.78
C ASN A 62 -0.40 21.01 -3.40
N GLY A 63 0.83 21.11 -2.94
CA GLY A 63 1.17 21.68 -1.63
C GLY A 63 0.86 23.17 -1.46
N ASP A 64 0.53 23.85 -2.58
CA ASP A 64 -0.03 25.21 -2.57
C ASP A 64 -1.50 25.24 -2.07
N LEU A 65 -2.21 24.11 -2.16
CA LEU A 65 -3.58 23.93 -1.68
C LEU A 65 -3.66 23.00 -0.46
N VAL A 66 -3.02 21.82 -0.54
CA VAL A 66 -3.03 20.83 0.52
C VAL A 66 -1.92 21.14 1.52
N LYS A 67 -2.29 21.67 2.68
CA LYS A 67 -1.34 22.14 3.70
C LYS A 67 -0.96 21.04 4.69
N MET A 68 -1.86 20.13 4.97
CA MET A 68 -1.65 19.06 5.94
C MET A 68 -2.39 17.79 5.52
N ALA A 69 -1.87 16.67 5.95
CA ALA A 69 -2.53 15.37 5.86
C ALA A 69 -2.21 14.52 7.09
N SER A 70 -3.18 13.75 7.55
CA SER A 70 -3.04 12.87 8.71
C SER A 70 -3.56 11.47 8.39
N TYR A 71 -2.76 10.47 8.67
CA TYR A 71 -3.22 9.09 8.60
C TYR A 71 -4.08 8.75 9.82
N ALA A 72 -5.18 8.06 9.60
CA ALA A 72 -6.04 7.57 10.68
C ALA A 72 -6.70 6.23 10.30
N PRO A 73 -6.93 5.33 11.27
CA PRO A 73 -6.45 5.38 12.67
C PRO A 73 -4.93 5.20 12.79
N LEU A 74 -4.34 5.84 13.79
CA LEU A 74 -2.90 5.86 13.95
C LEU A 74 -2.36 4.64 14.70
N LEU A 75 -2.92 4.36 15.88
CA LEU A 75 -2.42 3.34 16.81
C LEU A 75 -3.41 2.19 16.99
N GLU A 76 -2.87 1.00 17.12
CA GLU A 76 -3.63 -0.21 17.42
C GLU A 76 -2.98 -0.96 18.59
N ASN A 77 -3.74 -1.23 19.63
CA ASN A 77 -3.39 -2.26 20.60
C ASN A 77 -3.76 -3.63 20.03
N ARG A 78 -2.78 -4.52 19.83
CA ARG A 78 -3.02 -5.86 19.28
C ARG A 78 -4.00 -6.71 20.09
N ASN A 79 -4.09 -6.46 21.37
CA ASN A 79 -4.94 -7.22 22.29
C ASN A 79 -6.36 -6.66 22.38
N ASP A 80 -6.58 -5.43 21.92
CA ASP A 80 -7.88 -4.76 21.92
C ASP A 80 -8.00 -3.86 20.69
N ARG A 81 -8.43 -4.48 19.59
CA ARG A 81 -8.48 -3.82 18.28
C ARG A 81 -9.87 -3.34 17.94
N ALA A 82 -10.02 -2.03 17.76
CA ALA A 82 -11.27 -1.41 17.28
C ALA A 82 -11.37 -1.42 15.73
N TRP A 83 -10.25 -1.24 15.02
CA TRP A 83 -10.19 -1.10 13.55
C TRP A 83 -9.23 -2.09 12.94
N ALA A 84 -9.57 -2.63 11.76
CA ALA A 84 -8.73 -3.63 11.09
C ALA A 84 -7.45 -3.05 10.51
N VAL A 85 -7.47 -1.78 10.06
CA VAL A 85 -6.32 -1.08 9.48
C VAL A 85 -5.93 0.07 10.39
N ASN A 86 -4.67 0.08 10.77
CA ASN A 86 -4.04 1.12 11.59
C ASN A 86 -2.60 1.29 11.12
N LEU A 87 -1.96 2.40 11.41
CA LEU A 87 -0.61 2.69 10.95
C LEU A 87 0.46 1.97 11.76
N ILE A 88 0.31 1.93 13.09
CA ILE A 88 1.28 1.41 14.04
C ILE A 88 0.60 0.42 15.00
N TRP A 89 1.16 -0.76 15.10
CA TRP A 89 0.76 -1.75 16.08
C TRP A 89 1.57 -1.62 17.35
N LEU A 90 0.88 -1.70 18.46
CA LEU A 90 1.46 -1.71 19.80
C LEU A 90 1.11 -3.02 20.50
N ASP A 91 2.08 -3.55 21.21
CA ASP A 91 1.92 -4.60 22.21
C ASP A 91 2.65 -4.15 23.48
N THR A 92 2.65 -4.97 24.52
CA THR A 92 3.24 -4.64 25.82
C THR A 92 4.71 -4.21 25.72
N ASP A 93 5.47 -4.85 24.82
CA ASP A 93 6.91 -4.68 24.67
C ASP A 93 7.35 -4.45 23.21
N GLN A 94 6.39 -4.35 22.27
CA GLN A 94 6.69 -4.24 20.84
C GLN A 94 5.92 -3.12 20.17
N VAL A 95 6.59 -2.47 19.22
CA VAL A 95 6.01 -1.49 18.32
C VAL A 95 6.34 -1.88 16.89
N VAL A 96 5.33 -1.97 16.02
CA VAL A 96 5.51 -2.39 14.64
C VAL A 96 4.83 -1.40 13.70
N GLY A 97 5.64 -0.72 12.87
CA GLY A 97 5.15 0.07 11.74
C GLY A 97 4.63 -0.85 10.63
N ARG A 98 3.48 -0.54 10.09
CA ARG A 98 2.89 -1.29 8.96
C ARG A 98 3.46 -0.79 7.63
N SER A 99 3.12 -1.44 6.52
CA SER A 99 3.58 -1.00 5.19
C SER A 99 3.27 0.47 4.92
N SER A 100 2.08 0.93 5.28
CA SER A 100 1.67 2.34 5.18
C SER A 100 2.48 3.28 6.07
N TYR A 101 2.96 2.82 7.24
CA TYR A 101 3.85 3.60 8.09
C TYR A 101 5.13 4.01 7.36
N TYR A 102 5.75 3.06 6.67
CA TYR A 102 7.00 3.34 5.94
C TYR A 102 6.78 4.27 4.74
N VAL A 103 5.61 4.24 4.13
CA VAL A 103 5.24 5.22 3.09
C VAL A 103 5.12 6.62 3.67
N GLN A 104 4.45 6.77 4.83
CA GLN A 104 4.36 8.05 5.53
C GLN A 104 5.76 8.56 5.94
N GLN A 105 6.59 7.66 6.47
CA GLN A 105 7.96 7.98 6.86
C GLN A 105 8.77 8.48 5.66
N MET A 106 8.75 7.76 4.53
CA MET A 106 9.47 8.20 3.33
C MET A 106 9.03 9.57 2.85
N ALA A 107 7.73 9.86 2.84
CA ALA A 107 7.23 11.19 2.47
C ALA A 107 7.67 12.26 3.46
N ALA A 108 7.62 11.98 4.77
CA ALA A 108 8.00 12.93 5.81
C ALA A 108 9.50 13.25 5.82
N GLU A 109 10.35 12.26 5.56
CA GLU A 109 11.82 12.41 5.54
C GLU A 109 12.34 13.03 4.24
N ASN A 110 11.60 12.96 3.14
CA ASN A 110 11.98 13.44 1.82
C ASN A 110 11.11 14.61 1.34
N ARG A 111 10.80 15.55 2.21
CA ARG A 111 9.95 16.70 1.89
C ARG A 111 10.61 17.62 0.87
N PRO A 112 10.00 17.83 -0.31
CA PRO A 112 10.55 18.71 -1.32
C PRO A 112 10.43 20.20 -0.91
N THR A 113 11.41 20.99 -1.27
CA THR A 113 11.34 22.47 -1.14
C THR A 113 10.54 23.08 -2.29
N TYR A 114 10.63 22.48 -3.48
CA TYR A 114 9.98 22.95 -4.70
C TYR A 114 9.36 21.79 -5.46
N ASN A 115 8.19 22.01 -6.05
CA ASN A 115 7.61 21.14 -7.05
C ASN A 115 8.07 21.56 -8.44
N VAL A 116 8.77 20.69 -9.13
CA VAL A 116 9.15 20.92 -10.53
C VAL A 116 8.08 20.34 -11.43
N LYS A 117 7.52 21.15 -12.31
CA LYS A 117 6.56 20.67 -13.31
C LYS A 117 7.23 19.62 -14.18
N SER A 118 6.70 18.42 -14.14
CA SER A 118 7.18 17.30 -14.96
C SER A 118 6.08 16.81 -15.89
N ASN A 119 6.48 16.36 -17.07
CA ASN A 119 5.61 15.70 -18.02
C ASN A 119 6.26 14.36 -18.40
N ILE A 120 5.56 13.27 -18.15
CA ILE A 120 6.05 11.92 -18.46
C ILE A 120 5.28 11.44 -19.68
N THR A 121 6.00 11.23 -20.77
CA THR A 121 5.44 10.63 -21.99
C THR A 121 6.08 9.26 -22.19
N MET A 122 5.26 8.23 -22.27
CA MET A 122 5.71 6.87 -22.59
C MET A 122 5.29 6.56 -24.03
N SER A 123 6.23 6.07 -24.83
CA SER A 123 5.98 5.66 -26.23
C SER A 123 5.20 4.33 -26.30
N ALA A 124 5.24 3.55 -25.24
CA ALA A 124 4.46 2.33 -25.06
C ALA A 124 4.17 2.12 -23.57
N PRO A 125 3.08 1.45 -23.19
CA PRO A 125 2.91 0.97 -21.82
C PRO A 125 4.13 0.12 -21.45
N LEU A 126 4.58 0.20 -20.20
CA LEU A 126 5.58 -0.72 -19.69
C LEU A 126 5.06 -2.14 -19.94
N PRO A 127 5.84 -3.01 -20.58
CA PRO A 127 5.43 -4.39 -20.77
C PRO A 127 5.44 -5.06 -19.39
N VAL A 128 4.31 -5.03 -18.73
CA VAL A 128 4.10 -5.81 -17.52
C VAL A 128 3.59 -7.16 -17.99
N ASP A 129 4.51 -8.09 -18.16
CA ASP A 129 4.15 -9.47 -18.46
C ASP A 129 3.79 -10.16 -17.15
N TYR A 130 2.49 -10.29 -16.89
CA TYR A 130 1.96 -11.06 -15.76
C TYR A 130 1.78 -12.55 -16.11
N ASN A 131 2.22 -12.99 -17.29
CA ASN A 131 2.09 -14.39 -17.72
C ASN A 131 3.13 -15.29 -17.06
N GLU A 132 4.18 -14.71 -16.51
CA GLU A 132 5.22 -15.41 -15.78
C GLU A 132 5.30 -14.91 -14.34
N GLY A 133 5.38 -15.83 -13.40
CA GLY A 133 5.50 -15.54 -11.99
C GLY A 133 5.93 -16.78 -11.21
N ARG A 134 6.34 -16.55 -9.97
CA ARG A 134 6.66 -17.62 -9.02
C ARG A 134 5.63 -17.62 -7.91
N ILE A 135 5.18 -18.79 -7.52
CA ILE A 135 4.33 -18.98 -6.37
C ILE A 135 5.21 -19.47 -5.23
N GLY A 136 5.16 -18.80 -4.10
CA GLY A 136 5.89 -19.18 -2.90
C GLY A 136 4.94 -19.49 -1.74
N PHE A 137 5.32 -20.46 -0.95
CA PHE A 137 4.68 -20.76 0.34
C PHE A 137 5.71 -20.53 1.43
N GLY A 138 5.31 -19.95 2.53
CA GLY A 138 6.23 -19.70 3.62
C GLY A 138 5.54 -19.68 4.97
N SER A 139 6.28 -19.95 6.02
CA SER A 139 5.88 -19.70 7.39
C SER A 139 7.00 -18.97 8.12
N TRP A 140 6.65 -18.22 9.14
CA TRP A 140 7.61 -17.55 9.98
C TRP A 140 7.57 -18.17 11.38
N ASN A 141 8.71 -18.70 11.83
CA ASN A 141 8.88 -19.27 13.17
C ASN A 141 7.83 -20.34 13.56
N THR A 142 7.31 -21.06 12.58
CA THR A 142 6.30 -22.09 12.75
C THR A 142 6.60 -23.23 11.78
N GLN A 143 6.46 -24.47 12.23
CA GLN A 143 6.56 -25.64 11.37
C GLN A 143 5.23 -25.82 10.62
N VAL A 144 5.29 -25.84 9.30
CA VAL A 144 4.12 -25.96 8.41
C VAL A 144 4.38 -27.07 7.39
N GLU A 145 3.37 -27.86 7.13
CA GLU A 145 3.36 -28.85 6.05
C GLU A 145 2.38 -28.40 4.97
N PHE A 146 2.83 -28.31 3.73
CA PHE A 146 1.99 -28.02 2.57
C PHE A 146 1.70 -29.32 1.82
N LYS A 147 0.42 -29.62 1.63
CA LYS A 147 -0.05 -30.81 0.91
C LYS A 147 -1.03 -30.44 -0.20
N ASP A 148 -1.07 -31.27 -1.23
CA ASP A 148 -2.08 -31.21 -2.29
C ASP A 148 -2.20 -29.84 -2.96
N VAL A 149 -1.07 -29.15 -3.09
CA VAL A 149 -1.03 -27.84 -3.75
C VAL A 149 -1.37 -28.00 -5.22
N ARG A 150 -2.37 -27.27 -5.68
CA ARG A 150 -2.81 -27.25 -7.08
C ARG A 150 -2.86 -25.81 -7.58
N ILE A 151 -2.25 -25.56 -8.71
CA ILE A 151 -2.27 -24.28 -9.40
C ILE A 151 -3.19 -24.43 -10.61
N THR A 152 -4.28 -23.66 -10.64
CA THR A 152 -5.20 -23.63 -11.78
C THR A 152 -4.97 -22.35 -12.56
N ARG A 153 -4.66 -22.49 -13.85
CA ARG A 153 -4.49 -21.36 -14.77
C ARG A 153 -5.85 -20.80 -15.22
N GLN A 154 -5.82 -19.63 -15.82
CA GLN A 154 -7.04 -18.98 -16.33
C GLN A 154 -7.75 -19.80 -17.43
N ASP A 155 -7.02 -20.61 -18.18
CA ASP A 155 -7.53 -21.52 -19.20
C ASP A 155 -8.18 -22.79 -18.60
N GLY A 156 -8.21 -22.91 -17.27
CA GLY A 156 -8.76 -24.06 -16.54
C GLY A 156 -7.78 -25.24 -16.39
N THR A 157 -6.59 -25.17 -16.98
CA THR A 157 -5.58 -26.21 -16.78
C THR A 157 -5.00 -26.15 -15.38
N SER A 158 -4.70 -27.32 -14.80
CA SER A 158 -4.14 -27.41 -13.45
C SER A 158 -2.78 -28.09 -13.48
N VAL A 159 -1.86 -27.55 -12.67
CA VAL A 159 -0.53 -28.09 -12.45
C VAL A 159 -0.37 -28.38 -10.97
N GLN A 160 0.15 -29.56 -10.66
CA GLN A 160 0.56 -29.90 -9.31
C GLN A 160 2.08 -29.71 -9.22
N PRO A 161 2.57 -28.74 -8.43
CA PRO A 161 4.01 -28.50 -8.32
C PRO A 161 4.69 -29.66 -7.59
N ASP A 162 5.90 -29.99 -8.03
CA ASP A 162 6.76 -30.94 -7.33
C ASP A 162 7.38 -30.26 -6.08
N LEU A 163 6.72 -30.39 -4.95
CA LEU A 163 7.15 -29.77 -3.70
C LEU A 163 8.50 -30.32 -3.19
N ALA A 164 8.95 -31.49 -3.67
CA ALA A 164 10.26 -32.04 -3.32
C ALA A 164 11.42 -31.25 -3.91
N ARG A 165 11.18 -30.46 -4.94
CA ARG A 165 12.16 -29.54 -5.55
C ARG A 165 12.22 -28.17 -4.89
N CYS A 166 11.36 -27.90 -3.93
CA CYS A 166 11.38 -26.67 -3.16
C CYS A 166 12.58 -26.69 -2.21
N THR A 167 13.55 -25.84 -2.45
CA THR A 167 14.73 -25.72 -1.56
C THR A 167 14.56 -24.54 -0.64
N ASP A 168 14.60 -24.80 0.67
CA ASP A 168 14.74 -23.75 1.67
C ASP A 168 16.13 -23.12 1.57
N LYS A 169 16.18 -21.82 1.32
CA LYS A 169 17.38 -21.02 1.51
C LYS A 169 17.02 -19.77 2.30
N ARG A 170 16.89 -19.94 3.64
CA ARG A 170 16.82 -18.82 4.59
C ARG A 170 15.90 -17.68 4.13
N GLY A 171 14.63 -17.95 4.05
CA GLY A 171 13.61 -16.95 3.70
C GLY A 171 13.47 -16.69 2.20
N LYS A 172 14.08 -17.49 1.33
CA LYS A 172 13.83 -17.48 -0.11
C LYS A 172 13.33 -18.84 -0.55
N TRP A 173 12.09 -18.88 -0.99
CA TRP A 173 11.47 -20.04 -1.61
C TRP A 173 11.69 -19.99 -3.11
N GLN A 174 12.15 -21.09 -3.68
CA GLN A 174 12.17 -21.30 -5.13
C GLN A 174 11.43 -22.60 -5.41
N ILE A 175 10.38 -22.49 -6.21
CA ILE A 175 9.72 -23.62 -6.84
C ILE A 175 10.34 -23.85 -8.20
#